data_9ac33d9730bfb661a44cbb6eb87f0eb8
#
_entry.id   9ac33d9730bfb661a44cbb6eb87f0eb8
#
_cell.length_a   1.000
_cell.length_b   1.000
_cell.length_c   1.000
_cell.angle_alpha   90.00
_cell.angle_beta   90.00
_cell.angle_gamma   90.00
#
_symmetry.space_group_name_H-M   'P 1'
#
loop_
_entity.id
_entity.type
_entity.pdbx_description
1 polymer ?
#
loop_
_entity_poly.entity_id
_entity_poly.type
_entity_poly.pdbx_seq_one_letter_code
_entity_poly.pdbx_strand_id
1 'polypeptide(L)'
;MSMNKQKTKEEVVEALHDIASKMHDDMTKGEAPKMTLPVRTKKNISFDKKLGVYKYGKKKSSRDATSLGSARQLLRALHISEFVEEMISVDKTSTLREMYYISEGWGHGKFASQNESNNLAEDLEIVTKCLREDFGLRPEEDGARIIGNVTFEERNRKGDWMRINCRDDVGDSGYGVPYNVESEKLNLVEEDVDFV
;
A
#
# COMPACT_ATOMS: atom_id res chain seq x y z
N MET A 1 0.47 -17.17 -11.24
CA MET A 1 0.86 -16.62 -9.93
C MET A 1 -0.39 -16.79 -9.07
N SER A 2 -0.33 -17.54 -7.99
CA SER A 2 -1.36 -17.51 -6.97
C SER A 2 -1.75 -16.05 -6.74
N MET A 3 -3.04 -15.73 -6.66
CA MET A 3 -3.50 -14.46 -6.09
C MET A 3 -2.56 -14.15 -4.94
N ASN A 4 -1.99 -12.95 -4.89
CA ASN A 4 -1.05 -12.57 -3.82
C ASN A 4 -1.76 -12.86 -2.50
N LYS A 5 -1.34 -13.95 -1.85
CA LYS A 5 -1.79 -14.23 -0.50
C LYS A 5 -1.34 -13.04 0.32
N GLN A 6 -2.26 -12.39 1.00
CA GLN A 6 -1.95 -11.32 1.94
C GLN A 6 -0.82 -11.81 2.86
N LYS A 7 0.21 -11.00 2.99
CA LYS A 7 1.37 -11.35 3.82
C LYS A 7 1.04 -11.19 5.30
N THR A 8 1.69 -12.01 6.12
CA THR A 8 1.60 -11.81 7.57
C THR A 8 2.39 -10.57 8.00
N LYS A 9 2.08 -10.03 9.17
CA LYS A 9 2.77 -8.88 9.75
C LYS A 9 4.29 -9.12 9.86
N GLU A 10 4.67 -10.32 10.27
CA GLU A 10 6.06 -10.76 10.40
C GLU A 10 6.77 -10.79 9.04
N GLU A 11 6.11 -11.32 8.00
CA GLU A 11 6.67 -11.35 6.64
C GLU A 11 6.87 -9.94 6.05
N VAL A 12 6.01 -8.99 6.44
CA VAL A 12 6.15 -7.58 6.03
C VAL A 12 7.33 -6.93 6.71
N VAL A 13 7.45 -7.07 8.04
CA VAL A 13 8.56 -6.52 8.83
C VAL A 13 9.89 -7.11 8.36
N GLU A 14 9.98 -8.42 8.15
CA GLU A 14 11.18 -9.07 7.60
C GLU A 14 11.57 -8.50 6.24
N ALA A 15 10.61 -8.29 5.35
CA ALA A 15 10.89 -7.74 4.02
C ALA A 15 11.39 -6.27 4.07
N LEU A 16 10.92 -5.47 5.04
CA LEU A 16 11.41 -4.11 5.29
C LEU A 16 12.80 -4.12 5.92
N HIS A 17 13.05 -4.99 6.90
CA HIS A 17 14.37 -5.18 7.50
C HIS A 17 15.42 -5.65 6.50
N ASP A 18 15.04 -6.47 5.53
CA ASP A 18 15.91 -6.90 4.42
C ASP A 18 16.46 -5.72 3.61
N ILE A 19 15.66 -4.67 3.41
CA ILE A 19 16.10 -3.45 2.72
C ILE A 19 17.18 -2.74 3.56
N ALA A 20 16.89 -2.52 4.85
CA ALA A 20 17.82 -1.85 5.76
C ALA A 20 19.12 -2.64 5.92
N SER A 21 19.03 -3.97 6.07
CA SER A 21 20.19 -4.86 6.20
C SER A 21 21.09 -4.80 4.97
N LYS A 22 20.52 -4.83 3.76
CA LYS A 22 21.30 -4.69 2.52
C LYS A 22 22.00 -3.36 2.41
N MET A 23 21.36 -2.26 2.82
CA MET A 23 21.99 -0.94 2.86
C MET A 23 23.11 -0.88 3.89
N HIS A 24 22.93 -1.49 5.06
CA HIS A 24 23.96 -1.61 6.09
C HIS A 24 25.15 -2.43 5.59
N ASP A 25 24.91 -3.55 4.91
CA ASP A 25 25.96 -4.41 4.35
C ASP A 25 26.80 -3.67 3.29
N ASP A 26 26.15 -2.89 2.41
CA ASP A 26 26.85 -2.05 1.44
C ASP A 26 27.79 -1.06 2.17
N MET A 27 27.29 -0.36 3.20
CA MET A 27 28.09 0.59 3.99
C MET A 27 29.25 -0.09 4.74
N THR A 28 29.03 -1.28 5.29
CA THR A 28 30.07 -2.05 5.99
C THR A 28 31.20 -2.46 5.05
N LYS A 29 30.90 -2.64 3.76
CA LYS A 29 31.90 -2.93 2.70
C LYS A 29 32.56 -1.66 2.15
N GLY A 30 32.18 -0.47 2.64
CA GLY A 30 32.64 0.80 2.09
C GLY A 30 31.98 1.18 0.77
N GLU A 31 30.89 0.53 0.39
CA GLU A 31 30.11 0.85 -0.80
C GLU A 31 28.97 1.85 -0.47
N ALA A 32 28.57 2.62 -1.46
CA ALA A 32 27.38 3.45 -1.31
C ALA A 32 26.12 2.58 -1.19
N PRO A 33 25.30 2.78 -0.13
CA PRO A 33 24.06 2.02 0.02
C PRO A 33 23.13 2.24 -1.16
N LYS A 34 22.42 1.19 -1.59
CA LYS A 34 21.60 1.23 -2.79
C LYS A 34 20.32 0.41 -2.65
N MET A 35 19.28 0.88 -3.33
CA MET A 35 18.02 0.17 -3.53
C MET A 35 17.79 -0.04 -5.03
N THR A 36 17.62 -1.29 -5.44
CA THR A 36 17.46 -1.67 -6.86
C THR A 36 16.02 -1.98 -7.17
N LEU A 37 15.50 -1.36 -8.22
CA LEU A 37 14.10 -1.40 -8.67
C LEU A 37 14.01 -1.85 -10.13
N PRO A 38 12.97 -2.57 -10.56
CA PRO A 38 12.71 -2.75 -11.97
C PRO A 38 12.32 -1.41 -12.63
N VAL A 39 12.79 -1.19 -13.84
CA VAL A 39 12.42 0.01 -14.62
C VAL A 39 10.94 -0.09 -15.01
N ARG A 40 10.13 0.91 -14.63
CA ARG A 40 8.68 0.98 -14.87
C ARG A 40 8.34 1.58 -16.24
N THR A 41 8.88 1.04 -17.31
CA THR A 41 8.54 1.47 -18.68
C THR A 41 7.76 0.39 -19.40
N LYS A 42 6.86 0.78 -20.31
CA LYS A 42 6.10 -0.18 -21.14
C LYS A 42 6.99 -1.19 -21.83
N LYS A 43 8.22 -0.80 -22.22
CA LYS A 43 9.21 -1.69 -22.85
C LYS A 43 9.80 -2.74 -21.91
N ASN A 44 9.67 -2.54 -20.59
CA ASN A 44 10.16 -3.46 -19.56
C ASN A 44 9.03 -4.20 -18.84
N ILE A 45 7.79 -4.09 -19.34
CA ILE A 45 6.62 -4.78 -18.80
C ILE A 45 6.07 -5.68 -19.88
N SER A 46 5.80 -6.93 -19.55
CA SER A 46 5.18 -7.92 -20.44
C SER A 46 3.98 -8.57 -19.76
N PHE A 47 2.96 -8.87 -20.56
CA PHE A 47 1.80 -9.61 -20.08
C PHE A 47 2.05 -11.11 -20.22
N ASP A 48 1.98 -11.82 -19.09
CA ASP A 48 2.05 -13.29 -19.09
C ASP A 48 0.64 -13.85 -19.28
N LYS A 49 0.37 -14.31 -20.50
CA LYS A 49 -0.95 -14.84 -20.88
C LYS A 49 -1.37 -16.10 -20.09
N LYS A 50 -0.39 -16.88 -19.60
CA LYS A 50 -0.69 -18.11 -18.85
C LYS A 50 -1.16 -17.80 -17.42
N LEU A 51 -0.62 -16.75 -16.86
CA LEU A 51 -0.91 -16.33 -15.47
C LEU A 51 -1.88 -15.16 -15.39
N GLY A 52 -2.21 -14.52 -16.53
CA GLY A 52 -3.11 -13.38 -16.56
C GLY A 52 -2.56 -12.12 -15.86
N VAL A 53 -1.22 -11.99 -15.71
CA VAL A 53 -0.60 -10.91 -14.94
C VAL A 53 0.49 -10.20 -15.73
N TYR A 54 0.74 -8.93 -15.40
CA TYR A 54 1.90 -8.20 -15.89
C TYR A 54 3.15 -8.56 -15.10
N LYS A 55 4.28 -8.71 -15.78
CA LYS A 55 5.58 -8.98 -15.18
C LYS A 55 6.60 -7.94 -15.62
N TYR A 56 7.44 -7.53 -14.69
CA TYR A 56 8.60 -6.72 -14.99
C TYR A 56 9.67 -7.53 -15.73
N GLY A 57 10.30 -6.89 -16.71
CA GLY A 57 11.45 -7.46 -17.42
C GLY A 57 12.76 -7.34 -16.62
N LYS A 58 13.86 -7.57 -17.32
CA LYS A 58 15.21 -7.64 -16.70
C LYS A 58 15.85 -6.28 -16.43
N LYS A 59 15.34 -5.18 -17.01
CA LYS A 59 15.93 -3.86 -16.81
C LYS A 59 15.65 -3.37 -15.41
N LYS A 60 16.72 -3.00 -14.70
CA LYS A 60 16.68 -2.47 -13.35
C LYS A 60 17.31 -1.07 -13.33
N SER A 61 16.88 -0.24 -12.40
CA SER A 61 17.51 1.02 -12.01
C SER A 61 17.93 0.93 -10.55
N SER A 62 19.00 1.61 -10.19
CA SER A 62 19.46 1.68 -8.81
C SER A 62 19.33 3.11 -8.32
N ARG A 63 18.87 3.27 -7.09
CA ARG A 63 19.01 4.49 -6.30
C ARG A 63 20.10 4.24 -5.29
N ASP A 64 21.19 5.00 -5.39
CA ASP A 64 22.34 4.88 -4.51
C ASP A 64 22.65 6.22 -3.83
N ALA A 65 23.42 6.19 -2.75
CA ALA A 65 23.76 7.39 -1.98
C ALA A 65 24.89 8.22 -2.62
N THR A 66 25.18 8.06 -3.91
CA THR A 66 26.24 8.83 -4.60
C THR A 66 25.85 10.26 -4.89
N SER A 67 24.54 10.59 -4.86
CA SER A 67 24.04 11.95 -4.94
C SER A 67 23.13 12.30 -3.76
N LEU A 68 23.08 13.57 -3.38
CA LEU A 68 22.23 14.05 -2.28
C LEU A 68 20.73 13.74 -2.53
N GLY A 69 20.27 13.83 -3.78
CA GLY A 69 18.90 13.52 -4.13
C GLY A 69 18.56 12.05 -3.93
N SER A 70 19.40 11.16 -4.42
CA SER A 70 19.24 9.71 -4.23
C SER A 70 19.40 9.29 -2.77
N ALA A 71 20.40 9.83 -2.06
CA ALA A 71 20.58 9.57 -0.64
C ALA A 71 19.35 9.95 0.19
N ARG A 72 18.71 11.10 -0.14
CA ARG A 72 17.46 11.52 0.50
C ARG A 72 16.32 10.56 0.22
N GLN A 73 16.23 9.99 -0.97
CA GLN A 73 15.22 8.99 -1.29
C GLN A 73 15.41 7.67 -0.51
N LEU A 74 16.68 7.25 -0.31
CA LEU A 74 16.97 6.09 0.53
C LEU A 74 16.61 6.35 2.00
N LEU A 75 16.96 7.54 2.52
CA LEU A 75 16.57 7.95 3.87
C LEU A 75 15.05 7.91 4.05
N ARG A 76 14.30 8.45 3.09
CA ARG A 76 12.83 8.42 3.11
C ARG A 76 12.26 7.01 3.05
N ALA A 77 12.88 6.11 2.27
CA ALA A 77 12.48 4.71 2.23
C ALA A 77 12.63 4.04 3.60
N LEU A 78 13.72 4.33 4.33
CA LEU A 78 13.91 3.84 5.69
C LEU A 78 12.89 4.44 6.67
N HIS A 79 12.56 5.72 6.55
CA HIS A 79 11.53 6.35 7.39
C HIS A 79 10.12 5.77 7.11
N ILE A 80 9.78 5.46 5.85
CA ILE A 80 8.52 4.75 5.57
C ILE A 80 8.57 3.35 6.20
N SER A 81 9.70 2.65 6.10
CA SER A 81 9.85 1.31 6.69
C SER A 81 9.65 1.34 8.21
N GLU A 82 10.30 2.29 8.91
CA GLU A 82 10.14 2.54 10.34
C GLU A 82 8.68 2.86 10.70
N PHE A 83 8.04 3.75 9.95
CA PHE A 83 6.65 4.12 10.15
C PHE A 83 5.69 2.93 9.99
N VAL A 84 5.89 2.10 8.96
CA VAL A 84 5.07 0.89 8.73
C VAL A 84 5.27 -0.11 9.87
N GLU A 85 6.50 -0.33 10.31
CA GLU A 85 6.80 -1.22 11.43
C GLU A 85 6.15 -0.73 12.73
N GLU A 86 6.19 0.57 13.00
CA GLU A 86 5.49 1.16 14.14
C GLU A 86 3.98 0.92 14.06
N MET A 87 3.35 1.16 12.90
CA MET A 87 1.91 0.91 12.71
C MET A 87 1.56 -0.56 12.94
N ILE A 88 2.35 -1.48 12.41
CA ILE A 88 2.18 -2.93 12.62
C ILE A 88 2.30 -3.28 14.11
N SER A 89 3.27 -2.71 14.82
CA SER A 89 3.54 -3.01 16.23
C SER A 89 2.39 -2.62 17.16
N VAL A 90 1.67 -1.53 16.81
CA VAL A 90 0.54 -1.01 17.59
C VAL A 90 -0.84 -1.40 17.01
N ASP A 91 -0.85 -2.29 16.03
CA ASP A 91 -2.07 -2.76 15.32
C ASP A 91 -2.92 -1.61 14.75
N LYS A 92 -2.26 -0.63 14.15
CA LYS A 92 -2.90 0.52 13.51
C LYS A 92 -2.67 0.52 12.01
N THR A 93 -3.50 1.29 11.33
CA THR A 93 -3.38 1.58 9.90
C THR A 93 -3.35 3.08 9.71
N SER A 94 -2.80 3.52 8.59
CA SER A 94 -2.72 4.93 8.23
C SER A 94 -3.13 5.12 6.76
N THR A 95 -3.39 6.35 6.35
CA THR A 95 -3.56 6.70 4.95
C THR A 95 -2.24 7.17 4.36
N LEU A 96 -2.09 7.10 3.04
CA LEU A 96 -0.95 7.69 2.34
C LEU A 96 -0.82 9.19 2.60
N ARG A 97 -1.95 9.87 2.76
CA ARG A 97 -1.99 11.31 3.07
C ARG A 97 -1.52 11.61 4.48
N GLU A 98 -1.94 10.81 5.45
CA GLU A 98 -1.49 10.92 6.84
C GLU A 98 0.02 10.68 6.93
N MET A 99 0.54 9.63 6.28
CA MET A 99 1.98 9.38 6.20
C MET A 99 2.73 10.58 5.61
N TYR A 100 2.19 11.22 4.57
CA TYR A 100 2.77 12.45 4.02
C TYR A 100 2.86 13.56 5.06
N TYR A 101 1.79 13.82 5.84
CA TYR A 101 1.80 14.84 6.89
C TYR A 101 2.74 14.47 8.05
N ILE A 102 2.81 13.22 8.46
CA ILE A 102 3.74 12.74 9.48
C ILE A 102 5.20 12.97 9.04
N SER A 103 5.48 12.86 7.74
CA SER A 103 6.81 13.11 7.20
C SER A 103 7.33 14.54 7.43
N GLU A 104 6.45 15.49 7.76
CA GLU A 104 6.87 16.84 8.15
C GLU A 104 7.83 16.84 9.36
N GLY A 105 7.71 15.83 10.23
CA GLY A 105 8.60 15.61 11.37
C GLY A 105 9.92 14.89 11.03
N TRP A 106 10.12 14.40 9.81
CA TRP A 106 11.30 13.58 9.45
C TRP A 106 12.54 14.41 9.06
N GLY A 107 12.54 15.72 9.31
CA GLY A 107 13.68 16.59 9.03
C GLY A 107 14.11 16.53 7.56
N HIS A 108 15.33 16.02 7.29
CA HIS A 108 15.83 15.87 5.91
C HIS A 108 15.10 14.80 5.10
N GLY A 109 14.36 13.91 5.75
CA GLY A 109 13.50 12.89 5.15
C GLY A 109 12.11 13.40 4.73
N LYS A 110 11.76 14.64 5.08
CA LYS A 110 10.48 15.24 4.68
C LYS A 110 10.23 15.16 3.17
N PHE A 111 9.01 14.81 2.77
CA PHE A 111 8.59 14.84 1.38
C PHE A 111 8.26 16.26 0.91
N ALA A 112 8.57 16.57 -0.34
CA ALA A 112 8.23 17.85 -0.95
C ALA A 112 6.77 17.88 -1.46
N SER A 113 6.18 16.71 -1.71
CA SER A 113 4.79 16.57 -2.16
C SER A 113 4.24 15.19 -1.82
N GLN A 114 2.91 15.08 -1.76
CA GLN A 114 2.23 13.79 -1.58
C GLN A 114 2.54 12.81 -2.73
N ASN A 115 2.67 13.28 -3.97
CA ASN A 115 3.05 12.42 -5.09
C ASN A 115 4.42 11.76 -4.87
N GLU A 116 5.36 12.46 -4.23
CA GLU A 116 6.67 11.90 -3.93
C GLU A 116 6.58 10.78 -2.89
N SER A 117 5.77 10.97 -1.84
CA SER A 117 5.52 9.91 -0.84
C SER A 117 4.80 8.70 -1.45
N ASN A 118 3.78 8.94 -2.27
CA ASN A 118 3.04 7.87 -2.96
C ASN A 118 3.96 7.06 -3.87
N ASN A 119 4.79 7.72 -4.69
CA ASN A 119 5.73 7.04 -5.57
C ASN A 119 6.75 6.18 -4.82
N LEU A 120 7.20 6.64 -3.64
CA LEU A 120 8.17 5.90 -2.86
C LEU A 120 7.51 4.70 -2.14
N ALA A 121 6.27 4.84 -1.68
CA ALA A 121 5.49 3.72 -1.18
C ALA A 121 5.31 2.62 -2.24
N GLU A 122 4.96 2.99 -3.49
CA GLU A 122 4.92 2.05 -4.62
C GLU A 122 6.28 1.38 -4.91
N ASP A 123 7.37 2.10 -4.75
CA ASP A 123 8.71 1.51 -4.90
C ASP A 123 8.97 0.45 -3.84
N LEU A 124 8.55 0.71 -2.59
CA LEU A 124 8.66 -0.27 -1.51
C LEU A 124 7.78 -1.51 -1.75
N GLU A 125 6.55 -1.34 -2.24
CA GLU A 125 5.69 -2.47 -2.65
C GLU A 125 6.41 -3.40 -3.63
N ILE A 126 7.11 -2.82 -4.61
CA ILE A 126 7.83 -3.59 -5.64
C ILE A 126 9.06 -4.31 -5.07
N VAL A 127 9.82 -3.63 -4.20
CA VAL A 127 11.07 -4.18 -3.64
C VAL A 127 10.77 -5.29 -2.63
N THR A 128 9.79 -5.08 -1.76
CA THR A 128 9.38 -6.04 -0.73
C THR A 128 8.45 -7.12 -1.26
N LYS A 129 7.82 -6.88 -2.41
CA LYS A 129 6.72 -7.72 -2.94
C LYS A 129 5.54 -7.82 -1.97
N CYS A 130 5.34 -6.81 -1.14
CA CYS A 130 4.18 -6.61 -0.32
C CYS A 130 3.20 -5.72 -1.06
N LEU A 131 1.91 -5.82 -0.75
CA LEU A 131 0.92 -4.86 -1.20
C LEU A 131 0.88 -3.68 -0.22
N ARG A 132 0.29 -2.58 -0.65
CA ARG A 132 0.08 -1.40 0.18
C ARG A 132 -0.77 -1.71 1.41
N GLU A 133 -1.76 -2.56 1.23
CA GLU A 133 -2.62 -3.07 2.28
C GLU A 133 -1.86 -3.90 3.32
N ASP A 134 -0.82 -4.65 2.88
CA ASP A 134 0.06 -5.38 3.80
C ASP A 134 0.86 -4.43 4.70
N PHE A 135 1.19 -3.21 4.20
CA PHE A 135 1.81 -2.15 4.99
C PHE A 135 0.83 -1.44 5.95
N GLY A 136 -0.46 -1.76 5.89
CA GLY A 136 -1.48 -1.01 6.60
C GLY A 136 -1.69 0.41 6.07
N LEU A 137 -1.17 0.71 4.87
CA LEU A 137 -1.38 1.98 4.18
C LEU A 137 -2.62 1.90 3.32
N ARG A 138 -3.62 2.70 3.65
CA ARG A 138 -4.92 2.69 2.99
C ARG A 138 -5.05 3.86 2.01
N PRO A 139 -5.91 3.75 0.97
CA PRO A 139 -6.28 4.90 0.16
C PRO A 139 -6.99 5.95 1.01
N GLU A 140 -7.14 7.16 0.47
CA GLU A 140 -7.92 8.22 1.12
C GLU A 140 -9.39 7.81 1.27
N GLU A 141 -10.07 8.45 2.25
CA GLU A 141 -11.43 8.11 2.70
C GLU A 141 -12.55 8.28 1.64
N ASP A 142 -12.27 8.89 0.51
CA ASP A 142 -13.23 9.03 -0.60
C ASP A 142 -13.39 7.70 -1.35
N GLY A 143 -14.05 6.74 -0.68
CA GLY A 143 -14.36 5.44 -1.26
C GLY A 143 -15.38 5.53 -2.41
N ALA A 144 -15.53 4.44 -3.12
CA ALA A 144 -16.58 4.27 -4.10
C ALA A 144 -17.97 4.42 -3.44
N ARG A 145 -18.97 4.80 -4.23
CA ARG A 145 -20.37 4.81 -3.80
C ARG A 145 -21.14 3.76 -4.57
N ILE A 146 -22.03 3.07 -3.88
CA ILE A 146 -22.89 2.03 -4.46
C ILE A 146 -24.32 2.49 -4.39
N ILE A 147 -25.03 2.43 -5.52
CA ILE A 147 -26.46 2.61 -5.65
C ILE A 147 -26.98 1.42 -6.43
N GLY A 148 -27.98 0.73 -5.90
CA GLY A 148 -28.56 -0.43 -6.56
C GLY A 148 -29.00 -1.50 -5.56
N ASN A 149 -29.53 -2.62 -6.09
CA ASN A 149 -30.03 -3.70 -5.25
C ASN A 149 -28.90 -4.61 -4.74
N VAL A 150 -28.02 -4.01 -3.93
CA VAL A 150 -26.92 -4.68 -3.25
C VAL A 150 -27.14 -4.52 -1.75
N THR A 151 -27.05 -5.59 -1.01
CA THR A 151 -27.25 -5.59 0.44
C THR A 151 -25.97 -5.99 1.15
N PHE A 152 -25.52 -5.13 2.06
CA PHE A 152 -24.40 -5.38 2.95
C PHE A 152 -24.87 -5.61 4.39
N GLU A 153 -24.08 -6.33 5.14
CA GLU A 153 -24.08 -6.30 6.60
C GLU A 153 -22.84 -5.57 7.08
N GLU A 154 -23.04 -4.49 7.82
CA GLU A 154 -21.96 -3.66 8.37
C GLU A 154 -22.03 -3.68 9.89
N ARG A 155 -20.87 -3.73 10.57
CA ARG A 155 -20.78 -3.62 12.01
C ARG A 155 -20.84 -2.17 12.45
N ASN A 156 -21.83 -1.86 13.29
CA ASN A 156 -21.92 -0.54 13.91
C ASN A 156 -20.85 -0.36 15.01
N ARG A 157 -20.72 0.86 15.53
CA ARG A 157 -19.77 1.19 16.63
C ARG A 157 -20.00 0.42 17.93
N LYS A 158 -21.17 -0.20 18.11
CA LYS A 158 -21.49 -1.04 19.28
C LYS A 158 -21.13 -2.51 19.06
N GLY A 159 -20.74 -2.86 17.82
CA GLY A 159 -20.39 -4.22 17.43
C GLY A 159 -21.56 -5.04 16.89
N ASP A 160 -22.77 -4.47 16.76
CA ASP A 160 -23.94 -5.15 16.21
C ASP A 160 -23.89 -5.10 14.67
N TRP A 161 -24.36 -6.16 14.03
CA TRP A 161 -24.52 -6.18 12.59
C TRP A 161 -25.79 -5.44 12.17
N MET A 162 -25.64 -4.53 11.20
CA MET A 162 -26.75 -3.82 10.56
C MET A 162 -26.80 -4.23 9.09
N ARG A 163 -28.00 -4.59 8.62
CA ARG A 163 -28.24 -4.89 7.21
C ARG A 163 -28.66 -3.61 6.50
N ILE A 164 -28.00 -3.30 5.38
CA ILE A 164 -28.20 -2.07 4.61
C ILE A 164 -28.37 -2.46 3.14
N ASN A 165 -29.53 -2.13 2.55
CA ASN A 165 -29.75 -2.25 1.12
C ASN A 165 -29.40 -0.92 0.44
N CYS A 166 -28.50 -0.96 -0.56
CA CYS A 166 -27.97 0.24 -1.22
C CYS A 166 -28.95 0.94 -2.16
N ARG A 167 -30.17 0.42 -2.35
CA ARG A 167 -31.26 1.06 -3.08
C ARG A 167 -32.29 1.68 -2.15
N ASP A 168 -32.69 0.94 -1.12
CA ASP A 168 -33.88 1.27 -0.32
C ASP A 168 -33.53 1.95 1.02
N ASP A 169 -32.35 1.69 1.58
CA ASP A 169 -31.93 2.16 2.91
C ASP A 169 -30.98 3.38 2.88
N VAL A 170 -30.59 3.82 1.66
CA VAL A 170 -29.66 4.95 1.48
C VAL A 170 -30.32 6.07 0.68
N GLY A 171 -29.87 7.31 0.92
CA GLY A 171 -30.34 8.45 0.13
C GLY A 171 -29.72 8.52 -1.28
N ASP A 172 -30.07 9.56 -2.04
CA ASP A 172 -29.59 9.80 -3.41
C ASP A 172 -28.07 9.80 -3.57
N SER A 173 -27.33 10.01 -2.48
CA SER A 173 -25.86 9.96 -2.51
C SER A 173 -25.28 8.55 -2.53
N GLY A 174 -26.11 7.51 -2.35
CA GLY A 174 -25.69 6.11 -2.30
C GLY A 174 -24.96 5.72 -1.02
N TYR A 175 -24.68 4.42 -0.89
CA TYR A 175 -23.87 3.87 0.19
C TYR A 175 -22.38 4.15 -0.07
N GLY A 176 -21.74 4.83 0.87
CA GLY A 176 -20.30 5.05 0.82
C GLY A 176 -19.55 3.80 1.24
N VAL A 177 -18.81 3.18 0.30
CA VAL A 177 -17.99 2.02 0.63
C VAL A 177 -16.89 2.45 1.60
N PRO A 178 -16.81 1.87 2.81
CA PRO A 178 -15.75 2.21 3.74
C PRO A 178 -14.39 1.85 3.13
N TYR A 179 -13.37 2.64 3.41
CA TYR A 179 -11.98 2.34 3.00
C TYR A 179 -11.45 1.05 3.66
N ASN A 180 -12.09 0.60 4.72
CA ASN A 180 -11.73 -0.59 5.49
C ASN A 180 -12.75 -1.71 5.22
N VAL A 181 -12.60 -2.38 4.07
CA VAL A 181 -13.45 -3.51 3.67
C VAL A 181 -12.83 -4.80 4.24
N GLU A 182 -13.00 -5.03 5.53
CA GLU A 182 -12.63 -6.27 6.20
C GLU A 182 -13.89 -7.12 6.40
N SER A 183 -13.81 -8.42 6.13
CA SER A 183 -14.93 -9.36 6.30
C SER A 183 -15.49 -9.40 7.72
N GLU A 184 -14.71 -8.97 8.69
CA GLU A 184 -15.13 -8.84 10.09
C GLU A 184 -16.01 -7.61 10.35
N LYS A 185 -16.04 -6.65 9.40
CA LYS A 185 -16.75 -5.37 9.54
C LYS A 185 -17.80 -5.14 8.47
N LEU A 186 -17.62 -5.73 7.29
CA LEU A 186 -18.49 -5.58 6.13
C LEU A 186 -18.60 -6.88 5.37
N ASN A 187 -19.81 -7.38 5.17
CA ASN A 187 -20.09 -8.57 4.37
C ASN A 187 -21.11 -8.25 3.28
N LEU A 188 -20.85 -8.73 2.06
CA LEU A 188 -21.85 -8.76 1.00
C LEU A 188 -22.81 -9.91 1.29
N VAL A 189 -24.12 -9.60 1.41
CA VAL A 189 -25.15 -10.58 1.78
C VAL A 189 -25.98 -10.99 0.57
N GLU A 190 -26.35 -10.04 -0.27
CA GLU A 190 -27.25 -10.24 -1.39
C GLU A 190 -26.93 -9.27 -2.50
N GLU A 191 -26.90 -9.77 -3.72
CA GLU A 191 -26.80 -8.97 -4.94
C GLU A 191 -27.84 -9.45 -5.95
N ASP A 192 -28.60 -8.52 -6.49
CA ASP A 192 -29.49 -8.74 -7.63
C ASP A 192 -29.22 -7.62 -8.62
N VAL A 193 -28.11 -7.76 -9.32
CA VAL A 193 -27.61 -6.77 -10.28
C VAL A 193 -27.33 -7.44 -11.61
N ASP A 194 -27.95 -6.92 -12.66
CA ASP A 194 -27.52 -7.18 -14.01
C ASP A 194 -26.19 -6.42 -14.24
N PHE A 195 -25.12 -7.14 -14.49
CA PHE A 195 -23.85 -6.53 -14.84
C PHE A 195 -23.98 -5.75 -16.15
N VAL A 196 -23.60 -4.49 -16.09
CA VAL A 196 -23.41 -3.65 -17.28
C VAL A 196 -21.95 -3.65 -17.68
#